data_5f232cea6aaeec664a529706519c3e10
#
_entry.id   5f232cea6aaeec664a529706519c3e10
#
_cell.length_a   1.000
_cell.length_b   1.000
_cell.length_c   1.000
_cell.angle_alpha   90.00
_cell.angle_beta   90.00
_cell.angle_gamma   90.00
#
_symmetry.space_group_name_H-M   'P 1'
#
loop_
_entity.id
_entity.type
_entity.pdbx_description
1 polymer ?
#
loop_
_entity_poly.entity_id
_entity_poly.type
_entity_poly.pdbx_seq_one_letter_code
_entity_poly.pdbx_strand_id
1 'polypeptide(L)'
;MYNFLTGIKSTGRPHLGNVIGVIYPTIFLTKNEKFKNQFILIANLHSITNLKYIKNNKKNAYKILAVWLACGIDYKKFLFYRQSDIPEVTELLWFFSIIYPYNRLKLVHSFKENVKKKKTINTGILTYPILMAADILISKAELVLVGKDQLQHLEIARKIAKKINNIKKIFPLPQAIVIENLIPGTDGSKMSKTKNNIIDLFASKKEIKKQILKIKTQKNFSTNKKELLKDNLYNIYISLAGKEKKEKIKNNFKMGYEHAKEELYRLIINKFKRERNLYKYYIKRKNKLETIFKKGAKKMKQIVNSTISEVRKAFECN
;
A
#
# COMPACT_ATOMS: atom_id res chain seq x y z
N MET A 1 8.78 17.37 15.06
CA MET A 1 7.72 16.87 14.13
C MET A 1 8.39 16.10 13.01
N TYR A 2 7.91 14.90 12.69
CA TYR A 2 8.51 13.97 11.74
C TYR A 2 7.88 14.09 10.34
N ASN A 3 8.65 13.75 9.31
CA ASN A 3 8.14 13.50 7.97
C ASN A 3 7.61 12.06 7.91
N PHE A 4 6.34 11.91 7.54
CA PHE A 4 5.65 10.63 7.41
C PHE A 4 5.48 10.24 5.94
N LEU A 5 5.73 8.98 5.61
CA LEU A 5 5.55 8.43 4.27
C LEU A 5 4.76 7.13 4.31
N THR A 6 3.84 6.99 3.39
CA THR A 6 3.27 5.70 2.99
C THR A 6 3.03 5.66 1.49
N GLY A 7 2.84 4.48 0.91
CA GLY A 7 2.65 4.35 -0.51
C GLY A 7 1.87 3.10 -0.95
N ILE A 8 1.29 3.19 -2.15
CA ILE A 8 0.59 2.07 -2.77
C ILE A 8 1.01 1.94 -4.24
N LYS A 9 1.30 0.70 -4.67
CA LYS A 9 1.58 0.38 -6.09
C LYS A 9 0.37 0.63 -6.99
N SER A 10 0.61 1.18 -8.19
CA SER A 10 -0.43 1.51 -9.19
C SER A 10 -0.91 0.28 -9.97
N THR A 11 -1.20 -0.81 -9.28
CA THR A 11 -1.63 -2.09 -9.89
C THR A 11 -3.14 -2.22 -10.05
N GLY A 12 -3.88 -1.14 -9.89
CA GLY A 12 -5.35 -1.07 -9.98
C GLY A 12 -5.98 -0.51 -8.71
N ARG A 13 -7.32 -0.51 -8.67
CA ARG A 13 -8.08 0.01 -7.53
C ARG A 13 -7.74 -0.75 -6.24
N PRO A 14 -7.54 -0.05 -5.09
CA PRO A 14 -7.35 -0.69 -3.80
C PRO A 14 -8.51 -1.62 -3.42
N HIS A 15 -8.18 -2.79 -2.91
CA HIS A 15 -9.14 -3.77 -2.40
C HIS A 15 -9.37 -3.61 -0.89
N LEU A 16 -10.31 -4.37 -0.31
CA LEU A 16 -10.64 -4.37 1.11
C LEU A 16 -9.38 -4.42 2.00
N GLY A 17 -8.45 -5.32 1.71
CA GLY A 17 -7.21 -5.44 2.48
C GLY A 17 -6.34 -4.17 2.46
N ASN A 18 -6.33 -3.40 1.36
CA ASN A 18 -5.63 -2.11 1.33
C ASN A 18 -6.36 -1.04 2.14
N VAL A 19 -7.69 -1.03 2.10
CA VAL A 19 -8.49 -0.05 2.84
C VAL A 19 -8.31 -0.23 4.35
N ILE A 20 -8.46 -1.45 4.83
CA ILE A 20 -8.36 -1.76 6.27
C ILE A 20 -6.91 -1.83 6.74
N GLY A 21 -5.99 -2.35 5.90
CA GLY A 21 -4.60 -2.56 6.28
C GLY A 21 -3.68 -1.35 6.06
N VAL A 22 -4.06 -0.37 5.24
CA VAL A 22 -3.19 0.80 4.96
C VAL A 22 -3.94 2.12 5.11
N ILE A 23 -5.09 2.27 4.41
CA ILE A 23 -5.75 3.56 4.29
C ILE A 23 -6.33 4.02 5.63
N TYR A 24 -7.15 3.21 6.30
CA TYR A 24 -7.71 3.57 7.60
C TYR A 24 -6.66 3.72 8.71
N PRO A 25 -5.66 2.84 8.85
CA PRO A 25 -4.57 3.06 9.79
C PRO A 25 -3.83 4.37 9.56
N THR A 26 -3.56 4.74 8.29
CA THR A 26 -2.95 6.04 7.97
C THR A 26 -3.83 7.21 8.44
N ILE A 27 -5.14 7.17 8.14
CA ILE A 27 -6.08 8.23 8.55
C ILE A 27 -6.16 8.33 10.08
N PHE A 28 -6.20 7.18 10.77
CA PHE A 28 -6.26 7.13 12.23
C PHE A 28 -4.99 7.69 12.88
N LEU A 29 -3.83 7.20 12.46
CA LEU A 29 -2.54 7.63 12.97
C LEU A 29 -2.35 9.14 12.83
N THR A 30 -2.65 9.68 11.67
CA THR A 30 -2.42 11.08 11.35
C THR A 30 -3.47 12.05 11.91
N LYS A 31 -4.55 11.55 12.48
CA LYS A 31 -5.48 12.37 13.29
C LYS A 31 -4.93 12.64 14.69
N ASN A 32 -4.21 11.67 15.25
CA ASN A 32 -3.78 11.67 16.66
C ASN A 32 -2.35 12.18 16.83
N GLU A 33 -1.53 12.18 15.76
CA GLU A 33 -0.15 12.62 15.81
C GLU A 33 0.09 13.83 14.90
N LYS A 34 1.02 14.71 15.33
CA LYS A 34 1.44 15.88 14.57
C LYS A 34 2.67 15.53 13.72
N PHE A 35 2.53 15.60 12.41
CA PHE A 35 3.62 15.43 11.46
C PHE A 35 4.00 16.75 10.81
N LYS A 36 5.28 16.91 10.44
CA LYS A 36 5.78 18.06 9.68
C LYS A 36 5.22 18.02 8.25
N ASN A 37 5.43 16.89 7.58
CA ASN A 37 4.87 16.59 6.26
C ASN A 37 4.30 15.17 6.24
N GLN A 38 3.26 14.98 5.45
CA GLN A 38 2.57 13.70 5.31
C GLN A 38 2.50 13.35 3.83
N PHE A 39 3.28 12.36 3.40
CA PHE A 39 3.41 11.96 2.00
C PHE A 39 2.64 10.69 1.72
N ILE A 40 1.87 10.69 0.63
CA ILE A 40 1.25 9.49 0.06
C ILE A 40 1.73 9.31 -1.36
N LEU A 41 2.63 8.34 -1.52
CA LEU A 41 3.23 7.97 -2.78
C LEU A 41 2.35 7.00 -3.56
N ILE A 42 2.00 7.35 -4.79
CA ILE A 42 1.48 6.39 -5.76
C ILE A 42 2.67 5.82 -6.54
N ALA A 43 3.11 4.64 -6.13
CA ALA A 43 4.32 3.98 -6.63
C ALA A 43 4.10 3.40 -8.04
N ASN A 44 3.98 4.28 -9.02
CA ASN A 44 3.63 3.92 -10.39
C ASN A 44 4.82 3.39 -11.20
N LEU A 45 6.07 3.80 -10.90
CA LEU A 45 7.27 3.20 -11.50
C LEU A 45 7.49 1.79 -10.95
N HIS A 46 7.31 1.56 -9.65
CA HIS A 46 7.32 0.22 -9.06
C HIS A 46 6.30 -0.73 -9.71
N SER A 47 5.18 -0.20 -10.16
CA SER A 47 4.13 -1.02 -10.76
C SER A 47 4.53 -1.59 -12.11
N ILE A 48 5.28 -0.82 -12.92
CA ILE A 48 5.68 -1.22 -14.29
C ILE A 48 6.86 -2.19 -14.32
N THR A 49 7.46 -2.55 -13.20
CA THR A 49 8.36 -3.71 -13.12
C THR A 49 7.68 -4.99 -13.62
N ASN A 50 6.34 -5.00 -13.62
CA ASN A 50 5.54 -5.97 -14.36
C ASN A 50 4.86 -5.25 -15.53
N LEU A 51 5.31 -5.53 -16.74
CA LEU A 51 4.93 -4.85 -17.99
C LEU A 51 3.42 -4.79 -18.24
N LYS A 52 2.64 -5.75 -17.72
CA LYS A 52 1.17 -5.74 -17.84
C LYS A 52 0.48 -4.49 -17.27
N TYR A 53 1.15 -3.77 -16.36
CA TYR A 53 0.59 -2.58 -15.73
C TYR A 53 0.90 -1.28 -16.46
N ILE A 54 1.71 -1.28 -17.52
CA ILE A 54 2.07 -0.08 -18.31
C ILE A 54 0.81 0.59 -18.85
N LYS A 55 -0.02 -0.16 -19.60
CA LYS A 55 -1.20 0.37 -20.31
C LYS A 55 -2.20 1.13 -19.45
N ASN A 56 -2.33 0.79 -18.17
CA ASN A 56 -3.32 1.38 -17.27
C ASN A 56 -2.70 2.15 -16.11
N ASN A 57 -1.41 2.42 -16.13
CA ASN A 57 -0.67 2.97 -15.00
C ASN A 57 -1.26 4.31 -14.53
N LYS A 58 -1.44 5.27 -15.44
CA LYS A 58 -2.06 6.57 -15.13
C LYS A 58 -3.50 6.45 -14.62
N LYS A 59 -4.34 5.62 -15.27
CA LYS A 59 -5.72 5.37 -14.82
C LYS A 59 -5.77 4.76 -13.42
N ASN A 60 -4.83 3.87 -13.11
CA ASN A 60 -4.75 3.24 -11.79
C ASN A 60 -4.35 4.24 -10.69
N ALA A 61 -3.46 5.19 -10.98
CA ALA A 61 -3.14 6.25 -10.03
C ALA A 61 -4.38 7.08 -9.64
N TYR A 62 -5.22 7.45 -10.62
CA TYR A 62 -6.49 8.14 -10.31
C TYR A 62 -7.45 7.28 -9.48
N LYS A 63 -7.57 5.97 -9.78
CA LYS A 63 -8.41 5.07 -8.98
C LYS A 63 -7.93 4.99 -7.54
N ILE A 64 -6.63 4.96 -7.31
CA ILE A 64 -6.05 4.91 -5.97
C ILE A 64 -6.34 6.20 -5.21
N LEU A 65 -6.03 7.35 -5.81
CA LEU A 65 -6.31 8.64 -5.18
C LEU A 65 -7.81 8.80 -4.87
N ALA A 66 -8.69 8.44 -5.81
CA ALA A 66 -10.14 8.49 -5.58
C ALA A 66 -10.59 7.62 -4.40
N VAL A 67 -9.96 6.46 -4.19
CA VAL A 67 -10.25 5.61 -3.00
C VAL A 67 -9.76 6.27 -1.72
N TRP A 68 -8.55 6.83 -1.67
CA TRP A 68 -8.05 7.55 -0.51
C TRP A 68 -9.00 8.69 -0.10
N LEU A 69 -9.42 9.51 -1.08
CA LEU A 69 -10.35 10.62 -0.84
C LEU A 69 -11.73 10.11 -0.39
N ALA A 70 -12.21 9.02 -0.97
CA ALA A 70 -13.48 8.41 -0.60
C ALA A 70 -13.47 7.88 0.83
N CYS A 71 -12.32 7.35 1.30
CA CYS A 71 -12.12 6.90 2.68
C CYS A 71 -11.96 8.05 3.68
N GLY A 72 -11.96 9.30 3.22
CA GLY A 72 -12.01 10.48 4.10
C GLY A 72 -10.65 11.07 4.46
N ILE A 73 -9.58 10.79 3.68
CA ILE A 73 -8.30 11.46 3.89
C ILE A 73 -8.39 12.94 3.52
N ASP A 74 -7.79 13.80 4.33
CA ASP A 74 -7.72 15.24 4.07
C ASP A 74 -6.55 15.56 3.13
N TYR A 75 -6.84 15.73 1.84
CA TYR A 75 -5.84 16.06 0.82
C TYR A 75 -5.23 17.47 0.96
N LYS A 76 -5.70 18.30 1.90
CA LYS A 76 -5.06 19.58 2.22
C LYS A 76 -3.86 19.39 3.15
N LYS A 77 -3.93 18.36 4.01
CA LYS A 77 -2.86 17.97 4.95
C LYS A 77 -1.86 17.02 4.33
N PHE A 78 -2.31 16.17 3.38
CA PHE A 78 -1.48 15.15 2.74
C PHE A 78 -0.98 15.58 1.37
N LEU A 79 0.28 15.31 1.11
CA LEU A 79 0.91 15.53 -0.19
C LEU A 79 0.83 14.25 -1.01
N PHE A 80 -0.17 14.18 -1.89
CA PHE A 80 -0.31 13.08 -2.85
C PHE A 80 0.52 13.37 -4.10
N TYR A 81 1.38 12.44 -4.49
CA TYR A 81 2.14 12.53 -5.74
C TYR A 81 2.31 11.15 -6.36
N ARG A 82 2.50 11.12 -7.68
CA ARG A 82 2.93 9.91 -8.39
C ARG A 82 4.45 9.86 -8.34
N GLN A 83 5.02 8.68 -8.21
CA GLN A 83 6.48 8.50 -8.22
C GLN A 83 7.10 9.12 -9.48
N SER A 84 6.45 8.96 -10.65
CA SER A 84 6.88 9.58 -11.91
C SER A 84 6.79 11.11 -11.97
N ASP A 85 6.13 11.77 -11.02
CA ASP A 85 6.13 13.24 -10.93
C ASP A 85 7.44 13.78 -10.32
N ILE A 86 8.27 12.90 -9.78
CA ILE A 86 9.56 13.17 -9.12
C ILE A 86 10.64 12.33 -9.82
N PRO A 87 11.09 12.73 -11.00
CA PRO A 87 12.09 11.97 -11.76
C PRO A 87 13.42 11.81 -11.03
N GLU A 88 13.73 12.69 -10.10
CA GLU A 88 14.94 12.68 -9.27
C GLU A 88 15.10 11.39 -8.43
N VAL A 89 14.00 10.63 -8.22
CA VAL A 89 14.10 9.31 -7.58
C VAL A 89 14.91 8.32 -8.42
N THR A 90 14.93 8.48 -9.75
CA THR A 90 15.70 7.61 -10.65
C THR A 90 17.19 8.00 -10.64
N GLU A 91 17.52 9.26 -10.43
CA GLU A 91 18.87 9.69 -10.20
C GLU A 91 19.41 9.17 -8.86
N LEU A 92 18.60 9.26 -7.79
CA LEU A 92 18.97 8.65 -6.51
C LEU A 92 19.10 7.12 -6.60
N LEU A 93 18.26 6.46 -7.39
CA LEU A 93 18.42 5.03 -7.65
C LEU A 93 19.80 4.73 -8.21
N TRP A 94 20.35 5.57 -9.11
CA TRP A 94 21.69 5.41 -9.65
C TRP A 94 22.74 5.54 -8.56
N PHE A 95 22.77 6.66 -7.80
CA PHE A 95 23.74 6.85 -6.71
C PHE A 95 23.67 5.74 -5.67
N PHE A 96 22.47 5.28 -5.32
CA PHE A 96 22.30 4.21 -4.34
C PHE A 96 22.72 2.83 -4.87
N SER A 97 22.61 2.61 -6.19
CA SER A 97 23.05 1.37 -6.84
C SER A 97 24.57 1.23 -6.81
N ILE A 98 25.32 2.33 -6.83
CA ILE A 98 26.78 2.34 -6.68
C ILE A 98 27.18 1.94 -5.25
N ILE A 99 26.40 2.35 -4.25
CA ILE A 99 26.69 2.12 -2.84
C ILE A 99 26.28 0.74 -2.36
N TYR A 100 25.14 0.21 -2.86
CA TYR A 100 24.56 -1.01 -2.30
C TYR A 100 25.03 -2.26 -3.06
N PRO A 101 25.69 -3.25 -2.36
CA PRO A 101 26.31 -4.39 -3.04
C PRO A 101 25.27 -5.29 -3.75
N TYR A 102 25.55 -5.64 -4.99
CA TYR A 102 24.75 -6.56 -5.81
C TYR A 102 24.43 -7.90 -5.11
N ASN A 103 25.45 -8.51 -4.46
CA ASN A 103 25.28 -9.79 -3.78
C ASN A 103 24.22 -9.71 -2.64
N ARG A 104 24.06 -8.56 -2.00
CA ARG A 104 23.04 -8.33 -0.98
C ARG A 104 21.63 -8.23 -1.59
N LEU A 105 21.50 -7.65 -2.79
CA LEU A 105 20.21 -7.56 -3.49
C LEU A 105 19.65 -8.94 -3.88
N LYS A 106 20.50 -9.87 -4.31
CA LYS A 106 20.11 -11.24 -4.63
C LYS A 106 19.53 -12.00 -3.43
N LEU A 107 19.89 -11.62 -2.22
CA LEU A 107 19.41 -12.25 -0.98
C LEU A 107 18.04 -11.72 -0.52
N VAL A 108 17.53 -10.65 -1.14
CA VAL A 108 16.24 -10.07 -0.76
C VAL A 108 15.11 -11.07 -1.03
N HIS A 109 14.27 -11.30 -0.02
CA HIS A 109 13.19 -12.31 -0.07
C HIS A 109 12.28 -12.14 -1.28
N SER A 110 11.88 -10.91 -1.56
CA SER A 110 11.02 -10.59 -2.70
C SER A 110 11.67 -10.88 -4.06
N PHE A 111 13.01 -10.75 -4.19
CA PHE A 111 13.73 -11.15 -5.39
C PHE A 111 13.72 -12.67 -5.51
N LYS A 112 14.10 -13.42 -4.46
CA LYS A 112 14.07 -14.89 -4.43
C LYS A 112 12.69 -15.46 -4.77
N GLU A 113 11.61 -14.87 -4.24
CA GLU A 113 10.25 -15.28 -4.60
C GLU A 113 9.91 -15.05 -6.07
N ASN A 114 10.38 -13.95 -6.66
CA ASN A 114 10.16 -13.68 -8.09
C ASN A 114 10.95 -14.64 -8.97
N VAL A 115 12.20 -14.97 -8.60
CA VAL A 115 13.02 -15.99 -9.29
C VAL A 115 12.28 -17.31 -9.32
N LYS A 116 11.73 -17.77 -8.19
CA LYS A 116 10.98 -19.03 -8.12
C LYS A 116 9.70 -19.05 -8.98
N LYS A 117 9.06 -17.89 -9.19
CA LYS A 117 7.75 -17.78 -9.86
C LYS A 117 7.82 -17.44 -11.35
N LYS A 118 8.94 -16.93 -11.85
CA LYS A 118 9.05 -16.40 -13.23
C LYS A 118 10.15 -17.07 -14.03
N LYS A 119 9.86 -17.34 -15.31
CA LYS A 119 10.85 -17.81 -16.29
C LYS A 119 11.85 -16.70 -16.67
N THR A 120 11.39 -15.45 -16.75
CA THR A 120 12.22 -14.28 -17.09
C THR A 120 12.12 -13.21 -16.01
N ILE A 121 13.25 -12.71 -15.55
CA ILE A 121 13.38 -11.68 -14.54
C ILE A 121 14.10 -10.48 -15.15
N ASN A 122 13.43 -9.33 -15.16
CA ASN A 122 14.08 -8.09 -15.59
C ASN A 122 14.87 -7.45 -14.43
N THR A 123 15.85 -6.61 -14.79
CA THR A 123 16.71 -5.91 -13.84
C THR A 123 15.91 -5.06 -12.86
N GLY A 124 14.77 -4.49 -13.28
CA GLY A 124 13.91 -3.72 -12.38
C GLY A 124 13.36 -4.51 -11.20
N ILE A 125 13.23 -5.85 -11.31
CA ILE A 125 12.84 -6.71 -10.17
C ILE A 125 14.00 -6.87 -9.18
N LEU A 126 15.25 -6.83 -9.64
CA LEU A 126 16.42 -6.86 -8.78
C LEU A 126 16.62 -5.52 -8.07
N THR A 127 16.52 -4.41 -8.81
CA THR A 127 16.85 -3.05 -8.32
C THR A 127 15.70 -2.35 -7.60
N TYR A 128 14.46 -2.87 -7.67
CA TYR A 128 13.32 -2.19 -7.06
C TYR A 128 13.47 -1.91 -5.55
N PRO A 129 14.20 -2.69 -4.72
CA PRO A 129 14.42 -2.33 -3.32
C PRO A 129 15.25 -1.06 -3.17
N ILE A 130 16.18 -0.79 -4.11
CA ILE A 130 16.95 0.45 -4.14
C ILE A 130 16.06 1.62 -4.56
N LEU A 131 15.16 1.41 -5.55
CA LEU A 131 14.17 2.42 -5.92
C LEU A 131 13.26 2.78 -4.75
N MET A 132 12.84 1.80 -3.94
CA MET A 132 12.06 2.08 -2.72
C MET A 132 12.88 2.85 -1.68
N ALA A 133 14.17 2.56 -1.55
CA ALA A 133 15.07 3.34 -0.70
C ALA A 133 15.18 4.80 -1.20
N ALA A 134 15.23 5.01 -2.51
CA ALA A 134 15.23 6.35 -3.10
C ALA A 134 13.92 7.10 -2.79
N ASP A 135 12.74 6.46 -2.91
CA ASP A 135 11.45 7.07 -2.56
C ASP A 135 11.39 7.52 -1.09
N ILE A 136 11.93 6.71 -0.18
CA ILE A 136 11.93 6.99 1.25
C ILE A 136 12.91 8.13 1.57
N LEU A 137 14.13 8.03 1.08
CA LEU A 137 15.20 8.95 1.45
C LEU A 137 15.06 10.32 0.78
N ILE A 138 14.55 10.39 -0.47
CA ILE A 138 14.34 11.66 -1.16
C ILE A 138 13.32 12.55 -0.44
N SER A 139 12.37 11.95 0.25
CA SER A 139 11.36 12.66 1.04
C SER A 139 11.86 13.04 2.44
N LYS A 140 13.09 12.65 2.80
CA LYS A 140 13.62 12.73 4.17
C LYS A 140 12.63 12.16 5.20
N ALA A 141 11.95 11.05 4.85
CA ALA A 141 10.97 10.40 5.72
C ALA A 141 11.66 9.79 6.93
N GLU A 142 11.16 10.14 8.11
CA GLU A 142 11.59 9.59 9.40
C GLU A 142 10.70 8.44 9.84
N LEU A 143 9.40 8.49 9.50
CA LEU A 143 8.41 7.46 9.81
C LEU A 143 7.78 6.93 8.52
N VAL A 144 7.85 5.63 8.31
CA VAL A 144 7.35 4.97 7.10
C VAL A 144 6.35 3.88 7.49
N LEU A 145 5.09 4.05 7.06
CA LEU A 145 4.04 3.06 7.27
C LEU A 145 4.16 1.96 6.23
N VAL A 146 4.48 0.76 6.66
CA VAL A 146 4.74 -0.39 5.78
C VAL A 146 4.09 -1.67 6.30
N GLY A 147 3.81 -2.60 5.38
CA GLY A 147 3.51 -3.98 5.74
C GLY A 147 4.77 -4.71 6.22
N LYS A 148 4.60 -5.74 7.02
CA LYS A 148 5.69 -6.57 7.57
C LYS A 148 6.63 -7.12 6.48
N ASP A 149 6.10 -7.42 5.30
CA ASP A 149 6.85 -7.88 4.12
C ASP A 149 7.79 -6.82 3.50
N GLN A 150 7.66 -5.53 3.90
CA GLN A 150 8.50 -4.44 3.41
C GLN A 150 9.63 -4.03 4.39
N LEU A 151 9.70 -4.64 5.57
CA LEU A 151 10.72 -4.31 6.58
C LEU A 151 12.15 -4.49 6.04
N GLN A 152 12.39 -5.54 5.27
CA GLN A 152 13.70 -5.77 4.65
C GLN A 152 14.12 -4.65 3.69
N HIS A 153 13.17 -4.06 2.96
CA HIS A 153 13.45 -2.93 2.07
C HIS A 153 13.75 -1.64 2.85
N LEU A 154 13.08 -1.45 3.99
CA LEU A 154 13.37 -0.32 4.87
C LEU A 154 14.78 -0.43 5.47
N GLU A 155 15.22 -1.64 5.83
CA GLU A 155 16.59 -1.87 6.27
C GLU A 155 17.62 -1.57 5.17
N ILE A 156 17.28 -1.80 3.90
CA ILE A 156 18.12 -1.39 2.77
C ILE A 156 18.25 0.14 2.74
N ALA A 157 17.12 0.86 2.87
CA ALA A 157 17.14 2.32 2.93
C ALA A 157 18.01 2.85 4.09
N ARG A 158 17.90 2.25 5.28
CA ARG A 158 18.72 2.60 6.45
C ARG A 158 20.22 2.36 6.21
N LYS A 159 20.57 1.24 5.58
CA LYS A 159 21.98 0.93 5.25
C LYS A 159 22.56 1.92 4.24
N ILE A 160 21.79 2.27 3.21
CA ILE A 160 22.18 3.28 2.23
C ILE A 160 22.35 4.65 2.92
N ALA A 161 21.35 5.06 3.72
CA ALA A 161 21.42 6.31 4.47
C ALA A 161 22.66 6.39 5.36
N LYS A 162 22.99 5.33 6.12
CA LYS A 162 24.20 5.28 6.95
C LYS A 162 25.48 5.46 6.14
N LYS A 163 25.59 4.76 5.00
CA LYS A 163 26.78 4.86 4.13
C LYS A 163 26.98 6.27 3.56
N ILE A 164 25.90 6.92 3.11
CA ILE A 164 25.97 8.29 2.60
C ILE A 164 26.26 9.26 3.74
N ASN A 165 25.65 9.07 4.90
CA ASN A 165 25.88 9.92 6.07
C ASN A 165 27.31 9.85 6.61
N ASN A 166 28.06 8.78 6.30
CA ASN A 166 29.51 8.72 6.60
C ASN A 166 30.33 9.66 5.69
N ILE A 167 29.83 9.96 4.47
CA ILE A 167 30.43 10.94 3.56
C ILE A 167 29.97 12.34 3.95
N LYS A 168 28.64 12.51 4.02
CA LYS A 168 27.97 13.75 4.40
C LYS A 168 26.64 13.45 5.07
N LYS A 169 26.35 14.06 6.21
CA LYS A 169 25.09 13.86 6.96
C LYS A 169 23.91 14.49 6.20
N ILE A 170 23.17 13.67 5.43
CA ILE A 170 22.07 14.09 4.55
C ILE A 170 20.73 13.51 4.98
N PHE A 171 20.68 12.21 5.31
CA PHE A 171 19.44 11.47 5.49
C PHE A 171 19.12 11.15 6.95
N PRO A 172 17.86 11.31 7.39
CA PRO A 172 17.42 10.67 8.62
C PRO A 172 17.42 9.14 8.44
N LEU A 173 17.49 8.40 9.55
CA LEU A 173 17.34 6.95 9.55
C LEU A 173 15.84 6.60 9.68
N PRO A 174 15.20 6.11 8.63
CA PRO A 174 13.75 5.88 8.64
C PRO A 174 13.37 4.76 9.60
N GLN A 175 12.26 4.95 10.33
CA GLN A 175 11.67 3.98 11.23
C GLN A 175 10.37 3.42 10.65
N ALA A 176 10.11 2.12 10.88
CA ALA A 176 8.89 1.46 10.43
C ALA A 176 7.74 1.68 11.40
N ILE A 177 6.58 2.06 10.88
CA ILE A 177 5.29 1.81 11.54
C ILE A 177 4.70 0.58 10.85
N VAL A 178 4.64 -0.54 11.58
CA VAL A 178 4.23 -1.82 11.01
C VAL A 178 2.74 -2.04 11.19
N ILE A 179 2.06 -2.39 10.11
CA ILE A 179 0.64 -2.78 10.15
C ILE A 179 0.56 -4.30 10.29
N GLU A 180 -0.01 -4.76 11.38
CA GLU A 180 -0.16 -6.19 11.69
C GLU A 180 -1.49 -6.78 11.23
N ASN A 181 -2.56 -5.98 11.19
CA ASN A 181 -3.91 -6.46 10.90
C ASN A 181 -4.16 -6.61 9.39
N LEU A 182 -3.80 -7.77 8.85
CA LEU A 182 -4.08 -8.13 7.47
C LEU A 182 -5.40 -8.93 7.39
N ILE A 183 -6.37 -8.40 6.63
CA ILE A 183 -7.56 -9.18 6.26
C ILE A 183 -7.15 -10.23 5.22
N PRO A 184 -7.48 -11.51 5.43
CA PRO A 184 -7.17 -12.55 4.46
C PRO A 184 -7.97 -12.38 3.17
N GLY A 185 -7.47 -12.92 2.07
CA GLY A 185 -8.18 -13.03 0.80
C GLY A 185 -9.25 -14.11 0.82
N THR A 186 -10.00 -14.25 -0.27
CA THR A 186 -11.08 -15.24 -0.37
C THR A 186 -10.59 -16.68 -0.28
N ASP A 187 -9.30 -16.92 -0.44
CA ASP A 187 -8.62 -18.22 -0.32
C ASP A 187 -7.89 -18.44 1.02
N GLY A 188 -7.98 -17.47 1.95
CA GLY A 188 -7.29 -17.49 3.25
C GLY A 188 -5.87 -16.94 3.22
N SER A 189 -5.26 -16.76 2.04
CA SER A 189 -3.94 -16.14 1.92
C SER A 189 -4.03 -14.60 1.87
N LYS A 190 -2.90 -13.89 1.91
CA LYS A 190 -2.87 -12.43 1.75
C LYS A 190 -3.60 -12.01 0.46
N MET A 191 -4.52 -11.03 0.55
CA MET A 191 -5.24 -10.49 -0.61
C MET A 191 -4.27 -9.99 -1.68
N SER A 192 -4.44 -10.46 -2.91
CA SER A 192 -3.64 -10.05 -4.06
C SER A 192 -4.46 -10.11 -5.34
N LYS A 193 -4.39 -9.06 -6.17
CA LYS A 193 -5.01 -9.07 -7.49
C LYS A 193 -4.46 -10.15 -8.40
N THR A 194 -3.18 -10.47 -8.26
CA THR A 194 -2.51 -11.52 -9.03
C THR A 194 -3.06 -12.91 -8.71
N LYS A 195 -3.47 -13.14 -7.46
CA LYS A 195 -4.09 -14.39 -7.01
C LYS A 195 -5.61 -14.43 -7.23
N ASN A 196 -6.23 -13.33 -7.68
CA ASN A 196 -7.68 -13.20 -7.86
C ASN A 196 -8.50 -13.53 -6.60
N ASN A 197 -7.93 -13.27 -5.41
CA ASN A 197 -8.51 -13.57 -4.10
C ASN A 197 -8.93 -12.31 -3.33
N ILE A 198 -9.22 -11.21 -4.05
CA ILE A 198 -9.57 -9.92 -3.44
C ILE A 198 -11.08 -9.74 -3.27
N ILE A 199 -11.46 -8.85 -2.34
CA ILE A 199 -12.78 -8.24 -2.26
C ILE A 199 -12.62 -6.76 -2.62
N ASP A 200 -13.17 -6.36 -3.77
CA ASP A 200 -13.10 -4.98 -4.27
C ASP A 200 -14.32 -4.18 -3.80
N LEU A 201 -14.14 -3.39 -2.75
CA LEU A 201 -15.20 -2.58 -2.14
C LEU A 201 -15.93 -1.63 -3.11
N PHE A 202 -15.25 -1.23 -4.18
CA PHE A 202 -15.73 -0.21 -5.12
C PHE A 202 -16.24 -0.82 -6.43
N ALA A 203 -16.32 -2.14 -6.52
CA ALA A 203 -16.93 -2.87 -7.63
C ALA A 203 -18.46 -2.75 -7.62
N SER A 204 -19.14 -3.28 -8.64
CA SER A 204 -20.59 -3.39 -8.62
C SER A 204 -21.09 -4.28 -7.48
N LYS A 205 -22.33 -4.09 -7.03
CA LYS A 205 -22.93 -4.95 -6.00
C LYS A 205 -22.88 -6.43 -6.40
N LYS A 206 -23.18 -6.72 -7.68
CA LYS A 206 -23.13 -8.09 -8.25
C LYS A 206 -21.73 -8.70 -8.14
N GLU A 207 -20.68 -7.91 -8.47
CA GLU A 207 -19.31 -8.39 -8.41
C GLU A 207 -18.83 -8.62 -6.98
N ILE A 208 -19.18 -7.73 -6.04
CA ILE A 208 -18.84 -7.93 -4.61
C ILE A 208 -19.51 -9.21 -4.09
N LYS A 209 -20.80 -9.44 -4.41
CA LYS A 209 -21.50 -10.67 -4.02
C LYS A 209 -20.80 -11.91 -4.58
N LYS A 210 -20.42 -11.88 -5.87
CA LYS A 210 -19.65 -12.96 -6.52
C LYS A 210 -18.30 -13.23 -5.83
N GLN A 211 -17.59 -12.18 -5.41
CA GLN A 211 -16.30 -12.32 -4.70
C GLN A 211 -16.49 -12.91 -3.29
N ILE A 212 -17.55 -12.51 -2.58
CA ILE A 212 -17.86 -13.05 -1.25
C ILE A 212 -18.27 -14.53 -1.33
N LEU A 213 -19.07 -14.92 -2.33
CA LEU A 213 -19.43 -16.32 -2.54
C LEU A 213 -18.21 -17.23 -2.75
N LYS A 214 -17.13 -16.72 -3.34
CA LYS A 214 -15.86 -17.45 -3.53
C LYS A 214 -15.03 -17.63 -2.25
N ILE A 215 -15.42 -17.05 -1.12
CA ILE A 215 -14.69 -17.23 0.13
C ILE A 215 -14.70 -18.71 0.50
N LYS A 216 -13.48 -19.28 0.63
CA LYS A 216 -13.29 -20.65 1.09
C LYS A 216 -13.72 -20.77 2.54
N THR A 217 -14.54 -21.75 2.84
CA THR A 217 -15.05 -22.10 4.17
C THR A 217 -14.60 -23.49 4.55
N GLN A 218 -14.68 -23.84 5.83
CA GLN A 218 -14.49 -25.21 6.30
C GLN A 218 -15.66 -26.11 5.87
N LYS A 219 -15.46 -27.42 5.90
CA LYS A 219 -16.54 -28.38 5.57
C LYS A 219 -17.71 -28.26 6.54
N ASN A 220 -17.41 -28.21 7.84
CA ASN A 220 -18.42 -28.09 8.91
C ASN A 220 -18.16 -26.83 9.73
N PHE A 221 -19.22 -26.14 10.11
CA PHE A 221 -19.14 -25.03 11.04
C PHE A 221 -18.88 -25.56 12.44
N SER A 222 -17.89 -25.01 13.15
CA SER A 222 -17.60 -25.27 14.55
C SER A 222 -17.82 -24.03 15.39
N THR A 223 -18.39 -24.20 16.58
CA THR A 223 -18.49 -23.14 17.60
C THR A 223 -17.23 -23.03 18.46
N ASN A 224 -16.31 -23.98 18.33
CA ASN A 224 -15.06 -23.98 19.05
C ASN A 224 -14.19 -22.78 18.64
N LYS A 225 -13.73 -21.99 19.60
CA LYS A 225 -12.94 -20.78 19.39
C LYS A 225 -11.68 -21.01 18.55
N LYS A 226 -10.98 -22.14 18.75
CA LYS A 226 -9.76 -22.49 18.01
C LYS A 226 -10.05 -22.77 16.52
N GLU A 227 -11.17 -23.39 16.22
CA GLU A 227 -11.59 -23.70 14.85
C GLU A 227 -12.17 -22.48 14.14
N LEU A 228 -12.94 -21.64 14.85
CA LEU A 228 -13.44 -20.38 14.31
C LEU A 228 -12.31 -19.46 13.82
N LEU A 229 -11.19 -19.41 14.56
CA LEU A 229 -10.02 -18.60 14.16
C LEU A 229 -9.33 -19.15 12.90
N LYS A 230 -9.57 -20.40 12.52
CA LYS A 230 -9.09 -20.99 11.26
C LYS A 230 -10.06 -20.75 10.10
N ASP A 231 -11.31 -20.37 10.37
CA ASP A 231 -12.29 -20.11 9.33
C ASP A 231 -12.05 -18.75 8.67
N ASN A 232 -11.87 -18.79 7.36
CA ASN A 232 -11.52 -17.60 6.59
C ASN A 232 -12.68 -16.59 6.51
N LEU A 233 -13.91 -17.07 6.35
CA LEU A 233 -15.10 -16.20 6.31
C LEU A 233 -15.30 -15.50 7.66
N TYR A 234 -15.13 -16.23 8.77
CA TYR A 234 -15.20 -15.68 10.12
C TYR A 234 -14.15 -14.57 10.32
N ASN A 235 -12.90 -14.82 9.93
CA ASN A 235 -11.82 -13.84 10.07
C ASN A 235 -12.07 -12.55 9.28
N ILE A 236 -12.60 -12.67 8.07
CA ILE A 236 -13.01 -11.49 7.27
C ILE A 236 -14.17 -10.77 7.96
N TYR A 237 -15.18 -11.50 8.43
CA TYR A 237 -16.37 -10.92 9.02
C TYR A 237 -16.06 -10.18 10.32
N ILE A 238 -15.31 -10.81 11.26
CA ILE A 238 -14.96 -10.20 12.55
C ILE A 238 -14.05 -8.97 12.39
N SER A 239 -13.17 -8.98 11.40
CA SER A 239 -12.29 -7.84 11.08
C SER A 239 -13.09 -6.61 10.61
N LEU A 240 -14.27 -6.81 10.05
CA LEU A 240 -15.13 -5.74 9.55
C LEU A 240 -16.20 -5.31 10.57
N ALA A 241 -16.79 -6.27 11.27
CA ALA A 241 -17.90 -6.01 12.19
C ALA A 241 -17.43 -5.47 13.55
N GLY A 242 -16.20 -5.79 13.94
CA GLY A 242 -15.67 -5.50 15.28
C GLY A 242 -15.88 -6.66 16.25
N LYS A 243 -15.03 -6.69 17.28
CA LYS A 243 -15.03 -7.79 18.27
C LYS A 243 -16.30 -7.83 19.13
N GLU A 244 -16.97 -6.72 19.30
CA GLU A 244 -18.22 -6.57 20.05
C GLU A 244 -19.41 -7.31 19.41
N LYS A 245 -19.33 -7.60 18.10
CA LYS A 245 -20.40 -8.32 17.37
C LYS A 245 -20.16 -9.83 17.23
N LYS A 246 -19.25 -10.39 18.02
CA LYS A 246 -18.88 -11.82 17.92
C LYS A 246 -20.08 -12.78 18.03
N GLU A 247 -20.98 -12.55 18.98
CA GLU A 247 -22.12 -13.44 19.19
C GLU A 247 -23.11 -13.37 18.01
N LYS A 248 -23.37 -12.16 17.49
CA LYS A 248 -24.20 -12.02 16.29
C LYS A 248 -23.59 -12.76 15.11
N ILE A 249 -22.25 -12.66 14.94
CA ILE A 249 -21.55 -13.36 13.86
C ILE A 249 -21.70 -14.87 14.04
N LYS A 250 -21.47 -15.41 15.25
CA LYS A 250 -21.64 -16.85 15.52
C LYS A 250 -23.07 -17.33 15.21
N ASN A 251 -24.08 -16.53 15.56
CA ASN A 251 -25.46 -16.90 15.24
C ASN A 251 -25.71 -16.95 13.73
N ASN A 252 -25.15 -16.03 12.97
CA ASN A 252 -25.22 -16.07 11.50
C ASN A 252 -24.58 -17.36 10.94
N PHE A 253 -23.47 -17.82 11.54
CA PHE A 253 -22.81 -19.05 11.10
C PHE A 253 -23.60 -20.32 11.48
N LYS A 254 -24.33 -20.32 12.62
CA LYS A 254 -25.24 -21.42 12.97
C LYS A 254 -26.36 -21.64 11.94
N MET A 255 -26.74 -20.55 11.24
CA MET A 255 -27.72 -20.60 10.13
C MET A 255 -27.13 -21.07 8.80
N GLY A 256 -25.84 -21.44 8.78
CA GLY A 256 -25.12 -21.92 7.60
C GLY A 256 -24.24 -20.88 6.91
N TYR A 257 -23.29 -21.38 6.13
CA TYR A 257 -22.30 -20.54 5.44
C TYR A 257 -22.91 -19.61 4.38
N GLU A 258 -23.96 -20.02 3.71
CA GLU A 258 -24.67 -19.17 2.73
C GLU A 258 -25.26 -17.93 3.41
N HIS A 259 -25.95 -18.16 4.55
CA HIS A 259 -26.50 -17.07 5.35
C HIS A 259 -25.38 -16.13 5.86
N ALA A 260 -24.29 -16.68 6.39
CA ALA A 260 -23.17 -15.89 6.87
C ALA A 260 -22.49 -15.07 5.75
N LYS A 261 -22.40 -15.60 4.52
CA LYS A 261 -21.89 -14.86 3.34
C LYS A 261 -22.85 -13.75 2.91
N GLU A 262 -24.15 -13.98 2.94
CA GLU A 262 -25.15 -12.95 2.63
C GLU A 262 -25.10 -11.81 3.66
N GLU A 263 -25.00 -12.13 4.94
CA GLU A 263 -24.86 -11.12 6.01
C GLU A 263 -23.56 -10.35 5.92
N LEU A 264 -22.43 -11.00 5.56
CA LEU A 264 -21.17 -10.33 5.27
C LEU A 264 -21.32 -9.36 4.07
N TYR A 265 -22.02 -9.79 3.03
CA TYR A 265 -22.31 -8.92 1.88
C TYR A 265 -23.11 -7.68 2.30
N ARG A 266 -24.20 -7.87 3.07
CA ARG A 266 -25.01 -6.76 3.60
C ARG A 266 -24.18 -5.81 4.46
N LEU A 267 -23.35 -6.36 5.34
CA LEU A 267 -22.41 -5.58 6.16
C LEU A 267 -21.49 -4.71 5.31
N ILE A 268 -20.86 -5.29 4.29
CA ILE A 268 -19.92 -4.56 3.41
C ILE A 268 -20.66 -3.46 2.65
N ILE A 269 -21.81 -3.75 2.06
CA ILE A 269 -22.58 -2.77 1.28
C ILE A 269 -23.04 -1.59 2.15
N ASN A 270 -23.51 -1.86 3.36
CA ASN A 270 -24.00 -0.84 4.27
C ASN A 270 -22.86 -0.04 4.92
N LYS A 271 -21.83 -0.72 5.43
CA LYS A 271 -20.68 -0.09 6.09
C LYS A 271 -19.93 0.86 5.17
N PHE A 272 -19.76 0.50 3.91
CA PHE A 272 -19.00 1.29 2.93
C PHE A 272 -19.87 2.05 1.92
N LYS A 273 -21.16 2.26 2.24
CA LYS A 273 -22.10 2.98 1.36
C LYS A 273 -21.62 4.39 1.01
N ARG A 274 -21.13 5.14 2.01
CA ARG A 274 -20.61 6.50 1.84
C ARG A 274 -19.37 6.49 0.97
N GLU A 275 -18.39 5.65 1.28
CA GLU A 275 -17.13 5.56 0.56
C GLU A 275 -17.33 5.17 -0.90
N ARG A 276 -18.25 4.24 -1.18
CA ARG A 276 -18.62 3.82 -2.53
C ARG A 276 -19.22 4.97 -3.34
N ASN A 277 -20.08 5.78 -2.74
CA ASN A 277 -20.67 6.95 -3.39
C ASN A 277 -19.62 8.04 -3.63
N LEU A 278 -18.78 8.33 -2.64
CA LEU A 278 -17.68 9.29 -2.79
C LEU A 278 -16.65 8.85 -3.84
N TYR A 279 -16.32 7.55 -3.91
CA TYR A 279 -15.46 7.04 -4.97
C TYR A 279 -16.02 7.32 -6.36
N LYS A 280 -17.32 7.03 -6.58
CA LYS A 280 -18.00 7.34 -7.86
C LYS A 280 -17.95 8.84 -8.17
N TYR A 281 -18.09 9.68 -7.17
CA TYR A 281 -18.00 11.13 -7.30
C TYR A 281 -16.59 11.57 -7.73
N TYR A 282 -15.54 11.09 -7.03
CA TYR A 282 -14.17 11.50 -7.31
C TYR A 282 -13.65 10.95 -8.63
N ILE A 283 -13.88 9.69 -8.97
CA ILE A 283 -13.32 9.06 -10.18
C ILE A 283 -13.83 9.72 -11.49
N LYS A 284 -14.99 10.34 -11.46
CA LYS A 284 -15.52 11.13 -12.59
C LYS A 284 -14.83 12.49 -12.74
N ARG A 285 -14.19 13.01 -11.69
CA ARG A 285 -13.58 14.34 -11.64
C ARG A 285 -12.07 14.30 -11.82
N LYS A 286 -11.61 13.80 -12.96
CA LYS A 286 -10.19 13.60 -13.25
C LYS A 286 -9.35 14.88 -13.11
N ASN A 287 -9.88 16.04 -13.51
CA ASN A 287 -9.19 17.32 -13.38
C ASN A 287 -8.92 17.67 -11.91
N LYS A 288 -9.85 17.40 -11.00
CA LYS A 288 -9.64 17.57 -9.56
C LYS A 288 -8.55 16.64 -9.04
N LEU A 289 -8.55 15.39 -9.45
CA LEU A 289 -7.53 14.41 -9.05
C LEU A 289 -6.14 14.83 -9.57
N GLU A 290 -6.06 15.31 -10.83
CA GLU A 290 -4.81 15.80 -11.41
C GLU A 290 -4.29 17.05 -10.68
N THR A 291 -5.18 17.97 -10.31
CA THR A 291 -4.81 19.16 -9.51
C THR A 291 -4.23 18.78 -8.15
N ILE A 292 -4.78 17.74 -7.48
CA ILE A 292 -4.25 17.25 -6.19
C ILE A 292 -2.84 16.70 -6.39
N PHE A 293 -2.61 15.87 -7.43
CA PHE A 293 -1.28 15.34 -7.73
C PHE A 293 -0.28 16.46 -8.05
N LYS A 294 -0.63 17.39 -8.92
CA LYS A 294 0.24 18.54 -9.28
C LYS A 294 0.62 19.38 -8.06
N LYS A 295 -0.34 19.67 -7.17
CA LYS A 295 -0.07 20.40 -5.92
C LYS A 295 0.87 19.62 -5.00
N GLY A 296 0.63 18.33 -4.81
CA GLY A 296 1.47 17.47 -4.00
C GLY A 296 2.89 17.36 -4.57
N ALA A 297 3.03 17.12 -5.87
CA ALA A 297 4.32 17.06 -6.55
C ALA A 297 5.09 18.39 -6.47
N LYS A 298 4.43 19.54 -6.64
CA LYS A 298 5.07 20.86 -6.51
C LYS A 298 5.67 21.08 -5.12
N LYS A 299 4.93 20.74 -4.07
CA LYS A 299 5.45 20.84 -2.69
C LYS A 299 6.57 19.84 -2.43
N MET A 300 6.41 18.60 -2.93
CA MET A 300 7.45 17.58 -2.81
C MET A 300 8.75 17.99 -3.49
N LYS A 301 8.69 18.62 -4.66
CA LYS A 301 9.88 19.10 -5.39
C LYS A 301 10.73 20.10 -4.61
N GLN A 302 10.17 20.87 -3.71
CA GLN A 302 10.96 21.77 -2.86
C GLN A 302 11.91 20.98 -1.94
N ILE A 303 11.43 19.86 -1.36
CA ILE A 303 12.24 18.97 -0.51
C ILE A 303 13.25 18.19 -1.39
N VAL A 304 12.77 17.70 -2.53
CA VAL A 304 13.54 16.92 -3.50
C VAL A 304 14.75 17.70 -4.02
N ASN A 305 14.55 18.95 -4.44
CA ASN A 305 15.63 19.78 -4.99
C ASN A 305 16.75 20.01 -3.98
N SER A 306 16.39 20.26 -2.71
CA SER A 306 17.39 20.33 -1.64
C SER A 306 18.12 19.01 -1.45
N THR A 307 17.35 17.91 -1.35
CA THR A 307 17.93 16.58 -1.09
C THR A 307 18.86 16.12 -2.21
N ILE A 308 18.46 16.26 -3.47
CA ILE A 308 19.28 15.83 -4.61
C ILE A 308 20.53 16.69 -4.75
N SER A 309 20.43 18.00 -4.52
CA SER A 309 21.61 18.90 -4.51
C SER A 309 22.61 18.49 -3.42
N GLU A 310 22.13 18.15 -2.21
CA GLU A 310 23.01 17.67 -1.13
C GLU A 310 23.73 16.36 -1.52
N VAL A 311 23.01 15.45 -2.23
CA VAL A 311 23.60 14.18 -2.68
C VAL A 311 24.59 14.40 -3.81
N ARG A 312 24.28 15.22 -4.82
CA ARG A 312 25.22 15.56 -5.90
C ARG A 312 26.52 16.14 -5.34
N LYS A 313 26.42 17.06 -4.37
CA LYS A 313 27.59 17.61 -3.67
C LYS A 313 28.40 16.56 -2.92
N ALA A 314 27.75 15.56 -2.32
CA ALA A 314 28.44 14.47 -1.62
C ALA A 314 29.19 13.52 -2.57
N PHE A 315 28.74 13.44 -3.83
CA PHE A 315 29.37 12.64 -4.88
C PHE A 315 30.21 13.47 -5.87
N GLU A 316 30.41 14.76 -5.61
CA GLU A 316 31.16 15.69 -6.47
C GLU A 316 30.64 15.73 -7.92
N CYS A 317 29.30 15.62 -8.08
CA CYS A 317 28.59 15.59 -9.36
C CYS A 317 27.74 16.87 -9.59
N ASN A 318 28.30 18.05 -9.31
CA ASN A 318 27.64 19.34 -9.56
C ASN A 318 28.11 19.97 -10.86
#